data_f6131c8b6bed0efd189017803915d23e
#
_entry.id   f6131c8b6bed0efd189017803915d23e
#
_cell.length_a   1.000
_cell.length_b   1.000
_cell.length_c   1.000
_cell.angle_alpha   90.00
_cell.angle_beta   90.00
_cell.angle_gamma   90.00
#
_symmetry.space_group_name_H-M   'P 1'
#
loop_
_entity.id
_entity.type
_entity.pdbx_description
1 polymer ?
#
loop_
_entity_poly.entity_id
_entity_poly.type
_entity_poly.pdbx_seq_one_letter_code
_entity_poly.pdbx_strand_id
1 'polypeptide(L)'
;MTPPSSLPVKHDYVQWMPWQSSGEDDSPRRSSRLLPTTPSVGHAWGIRYLKKEVFKVVLLNTKNEIITDVDVSVGTLNSSLVHPREVFIEAIKRSSNKIILIHNHPSGSIEPSVEDKNITKRLISCGEIIGIEVIDHIIIGDGMYFSFKEN
;
A
#
# COMPACT_ATOMS: atom_id res chain seq x y z
N MET A 1 26.77 -8.26 16.91
CA MET A 1 26.23 -7.59 15.73
C MET A 1 25.12 -6.66 16.18
N THR A 2 25.40 -5.38 16.23
CA THR A 2 24.35 -4.37 16.43
C THR A 2 23.49 -4.32 15.18
N PRO A 3 22.14 -4.35 15.29
CA PRO A 3 21.29 -4.13 14.13
C PRO A 3 21.55 -2.71 13.60
N PRO A 4 21.51 -2.50 12.28
CA PRO A 4 21.65 -1.17 11.74
C PRO A 4 20.50 -0.31 12.26
N SER A 5 20.84 0.68 13.03
CA SER A 5 19.95 1.70 13.55
C SER A 5 19.67 2.72 12.45
N SER A 6 18.79 2.37 11.54
CA SER A 6 18.07 3.35 10.73
C SER A 6 16.93 2.61 10.01
N LEU A 7 15.82 2.54 10.70
CA LEU A 7 14.54 2.43 10.00
C LEU A 7 14.50 3.60 9.02
N PRO A 8 14.13 3.39 7.75
CA PRO A 8 13.95 4.49 6.84
C PRO A 8 12.97 5.47 7.50
N VAL A 9 13.43 6.70 7.58
CA VAL A 9 12.65 7.79 8.17
C VAL A 9 11.31 7.82 7.45
N LYS A 10 10.23 8.04 8.18
CA LYS A 10 8.83 8.12 7.70
C LYS A 10 8.61 8.92 6.41
N HIS A 11 9.64 9.55 5.87
CA HIS A 11 9.59 10.48 4.74
C HIS A 11 9.81 9.86 3.36
N ASP A 12 10.46 8.69 3.26
CA ASP A 12 11.01 8.30 1.95
C ASP A 12 10.00 7.67 0.99
N TYR A 13 8.91 7.08 1.48
CA TYR A 13 7.85 6.55 0.61
C TYR A 13 6.59 7.42 0.60
N VAL A 14 6.45 8.32 1.55
CA VAL A 14 5.35 9.28 1.62
C VAL A 14 5.54 10.42 0.62
N GLN A 15 6.78 10.74 0.23
CA GLN A 15 7.10 11.80 -0.73
C GLN A 15 6.57 11.54 -2.15
N TRP A 16 6.30 10.29 -2.51
CA TRP A 16 5.70 9.98 -3.80
C TRP A 16 4.17 9.89 -3.77
N MET A 17 3.55 10.14 -2.63
CA MET A 17 2.10 10.29 -2.52
C MET A 17 1.66 11.66 -3.04
N PRO A 18 0.92 11.74 -4.17
CA PRO A 18 0.66 13.02 -4.85
C PRO A 18 -0.16 14.04 -4.04
N TRP A 19 -0.74 13.65 -2.91
CA TRP A 19 -1.59 14.54 -2.10
C TRP A 19 -0.94 15.08 -0.83
N GLN A 20 0.31 14.72 -0.54
CA GLN A 20 1.02 15.23 0.64
C GLN A 20 1.82 16.51 0.40
N SER A 21 1.64 17.17 -0.74
CA SER A 21 2.27 18.47 -0.92
C SER A 21 1.48 19.55 -0.22
N SER A 22 2.05 20.02 0.88
CA SER A 22 1.81 21.27 1.57
C SER A 22 0.58 21.35 2.46
N GLY A 23 0.88 21.68 3.71
CA GLY A 23 -0.04 22.20 4.69
C GLY A 23 -0.80 23.43 4.19
N GLU A 24 -1.97 23.62 4.81
CA GLU A 24 -2.77 24.82 4.77
C GLU A 24 -3.40 25.16 3.40
N ASP A 25 -4.49 24.47 3.05
CA ASP A 25 -5.65 25.11 2.45
C ASP A 25 -6.89 24.22 2.60
N ASP A 26 -7.81 24.67 3.43
CA ASP A 26 -9.09 24.03 3.73
C ASP A 26 -10.13 24.45 2.67
N SER A 27 -9.89 24.06 1.42
CA SER A 27 -10.88 24.21 0.36
C SER A 27 -10.85 23.03 -0.61
N PRO A 28 -12.02 22.56 -1.09
CA PRO A 28 -12.08 21.46 -2.04
C PRO A 28 -11.62 21.95 -3.42
N ARG A 29 -10.32 22.06 -3.61
CA ARG A 29 -9.78 22.33 -4.93
C ARG A 29 -9.78 21.03 -5.73
N ARG A 30 -10.65 20.97 -6.72
CA ARG A 30 -10.44 20.17 -7.92
C ARG A 30 -9.11 20.58 -8.55
N SER A 31 -8.04 20.01 -8.06
CA SER A 31 -6.75 20.10 -8.71
C SER A 31 -6.64 18.93 -9.67
N SER A 32 -6.88 19.21 -10.95
CA SER A 32 -6.42 18.39 -12.06
C SER A 32 -4.90 18.46 -12.14
N ARG A 33 -4.20 17.89 -11.17
CA ARG A 33 -2.78 17.64 -11.32
C ARG A 33 -2.63 16.35 -12.11
N LEU A 34 -2.00 16.52 -13.27
CA LEU A 34 -1.48 15.42 -14.09
C LEU A 34 -0.76 14.43 -13.18
N LEU A 35 -1.30 13.21 -13.14
CA LEU A 35 -0.66 12.08 -12.47
C LEU A 35 0.75 11.93 -13.02
N PRO A 36 1.75 11.61 -12.19
CA PRO A 36 3.08 11.33 -12.70
C PRO A 36 3.00 10.23 -13.75
N THR A 37 3.59 10.50 -14.90
CA THR A 37 3.54 9.67 -16.11
C THR A 37 4.39 8.40 -16.05
N THR A 38 4.76 7.94 -14.87
CA THR A 38 5.33 6.61 -14.71
C THR A 38 4.22 5.58 -14.63
N PRO A 39 4.11 4.65 -15.59
CA PRO A 39 2.95 3.74 -15.72
C PRO A 39 2.65 2.90 -14.49
N SER A 40 3.62 2.70 -13.61
CA SER A 40 3.51 1.80 -12.47
C SER A 40 2.86 2.41 -11.22
N VAL A 41 2.96 3.71 -11.02
CA VAL A 41 2.46 4.36 -9.78
C VAL A 41 1.01 4.83 -9.93
N GLY A 42 0.61 5.19 -11.15
CA GLY A 42 -0.75 5.69 -11.42
C GLY A 42 -1.85 4.67 -11.15
N HIS A 43 -1.55 3.38 -11.31
CA HIS A 43 -2.53 2.30 -11.12
C HIS A 43 -2.85 2.05 -9.64
N ALA A 44 -1.87 2.10 -8.76
CA ALA A 44 -2.08 1.85 -7.33
C ALA A 44 -3.04 2.86 -6.69
N TRP A 45 -3.05 4.10 -7.18
CA TRP A 45 -3.89 5.18 -6.66
C TRP A 45 -5.24 5.32 -7.36
N GLY A 46 -5.35 4.80 -8.56
CA GLY A 46 -6.61 4.76 -9.32
C GLY A 46 -7.71 3.96 -8.61
N ILE A 47 -7.35 3.07 -7.68
CA ILE A 47 -8.32 2.23 -6.96
C ILE A 47 -9.27 3.03 -6.05
N ARG A 48 -8.94 4.25 -5.66
CA ARG A 48 -9.82 5.10 -4.84
C ARG A 48 -11.19 5.39 -5.47
N TYR A 49 -11.27 5.34 -6.79
CA TYR A 49 -12.52 5.59 -7.54
C TYR A 49 -13.30 4.34 -7.85
N LEU A 50 -12.76 3.17 -7.51
CA LEU A 50 -13.43 1.92 -7.82
C LEU A 50 -14.57 1.65 -6.84
N LYS A 51 -15.70 1.21 -7.40
CA LYS A 51 -16.87 0.78 -6.62
C LYS A 51 -16.70 -0.60 -5.99
N LYS A 52 -15.62 -1.29 -6.32
CA LYS A 52 -15.25 -2.59 -5.79
C LYS A 52 -14.02 -2.46 -4.92
N GLU A 53 -13.92 -3.26 -3.88
CA GLU A 53 -12.69 -3.41 -3.12
C GLU A 53 -11.63 -4.07 -3.98
N VAL A 54 -10.45 -3.49 -4.01
CA VAL A 54 -9.27 -4.02 -4.68
C VAL A 54 -8.14 -4.07 -3.69
N PHE A 55 -7.48 -5.21 -3.61
CA PHE A 55 -6.27 -5.37 -2.82
C PHE A 55 -5.07 -5.45 -3.76
N LYS A 56 -4.16 -4.50 -3.61
CA LYS A 56 -2.93 -4.38 -4.39
C LYS A 56 -1.70 -4.57 -3.54
N VAL A 57 -0.65 -5.02 -4.17
CA VAL A 57 0.69 -5.11 -3.59
C VAL A 57 1.65 -4.31 -4.44
N VAL A 58 2.33 -3.36 -3.85
CA VAL A 58 3.41 -2.61 -4.49
C VAL A 58 4.73 -3.28 -4.13
N LEU A 59 5.50 -3.65 -5.13
CA LEU A 59 6.77 -4.35 -5.00
C LEU A 59 7.93 -3.36 -5.04
N LEU A 60 8.84 -3.46 -4.09
CA LEU A 60 9.97 -2.56 -3.95
C LEU A 60 11.31 -3.31 -3.99
N ASN A 61 12.32 -2.66 -4.52
CA ASN A 61 13.70 -3.13 -4.46
C ASN A 61 14.39 -2.71 -3.14
N THR A 62 15.67 -3.05 -2.99
CA THR A 62 16.47 -2.71 -1.80
C THR A 62 16.60 -1.20 -1.55
N LYS A 63 16.48 -0.40 -2.61
CA LYS A 63 16.55 1.07 -2.55
C LYS A 63 15.20 1.73 -2.29
N ASN A 64 14.15 0.93 -2.03
CA ASN A 64 12.75 1.38 -1.90
C ASN A 64 12.17 1.98 -3.19
N GLU A 65 12.76 1.67 -4.35
CA GLU A 65 12.20 2.03 -5.63
C GLU A 65 11.12 1.04 -6.04
N ILE A 66 10.04 1.53 -6.65
CA ILE A 66 8.93 0.69 -7.10
C ILE A 66 9.35 -0.13 -8.32
N ILE A 67 9.21 -1.44 -8.21
CA ILE A 67 9.37 -2.38 -9.33
C ILE A 67 8.08 -2.40 -10.15
N THR A 68 6.96 -2.67 -9.50
CA THR A 68 5.62 -2.69 -10.09
C THR A 68 4.55 -2.80 -8.99
N ASP A 69 3.30 -2.71 -9.36
CA ASP A 69 2.15 -3.07 -8.52
C ASP A 69 1.37 -4.24 -9.13
N VAL A 70 0.71 -5.01 -8.29
CA VAL A 70 -0.03 -6.22 -8.68
C VAL A 70 -1.38 -6.24 -7.96
N ASP A 71 -2.45 -6.53 -8.71
CA ASP A 71 -3.75 -6.82 -8.13
C ASP A 71 -3.78 -8.25 -7.60
N VAL A 72 -4.03 -8.39 -6.31
CA VAL A 72 -4.13 -9.70 -5.65
C VAL A 72 -5.57 -10.15 -5.53
N SER A 73 -6.48 -9.24 -5.25
CA SER A 73 -7.90 -9.52 -5.13
C SER A 73 -8.75 -8.36 -5.63
N VAL A 74 -9.83 -8.68 -6.31
CA VAL A 74 -10.84 -7.73 -6.79
C VAL A 74 -12.22 -8.23 -6.41
N GLY A 75 -12.99 -7.44 -5.67
CA GLY A 75 -14.34 -7.80 -5.23
C GLY A 75 -14.54 -7.50 -3.75
N THR A 76 -15.27 -8.32 -3.03
CA THR A 76 -15.41 -8.18 -1.58
C THR A 76 -14.17 -8.73 -0.89
N LEU A 77 -13.52 -7.94 -0.05
CA LEU A 77 -12.48 -8.41 0.86
C LEU A 77 -13.09 -9.31 1.93
N ASN A 78 -13.29 -10.57 1.55
CA ASN A 78 -13.33 -11.59 2.56
C ASN A 78 -11.87 -11.91 2.91
N SER A 79 -11.49 -11.82 4.16
CA SER A 79 -10.14 -12.15 4.65
C SER A 79 -9.68 -13.55 4.22
N SER A 80 -10.63 -14.40 3.82
CA SER A 80 -10.39 -15.72 3.21
C SER A 80 -9.89 -15.65 1.76
N LEU A 81 -9.97 -14.50 1.08
CA LEU A 81 -9.61 -14.37 -0.34
C LEU A 81 -8.19 -13.83 -0.56
N VAL A 82 -7.61 -13.14 0.43
CA VAL A 82 -6.22 -12.68 0.34
C VAL A 82 -5.31 -13.72 0.99
N HIS A 83 -4.76 -14.60 0.18
CA HIS A 83 -3.81 -15.59 0.66
C HIS A 83 -2.37 -15.08 0.59
N PRO A 84 -1.55 -15.32 1.64
CA PRO A 84 -0.12 -14.94 1.62
C PRO A 84 0.61 -15.43 0.38
N ARG A 85 0.33 -16.65 -0.09
CA ARG A 85 0.95 -17.18 -1.31
C ARG A 85 0.70 -16.30 -2.53
N GLU A 86 -0.47 -15.70 -2.66
CA GLU A 86 -0.82 -14.83 -3.80
C GLU A 86 -0.17 -13.46 -3.69
N VAL A 87 -0.03 -12.96 -2.47
CA VAL A 87 0.68 -11.71 -2.18
C VAL A 87 2.18 -11.83 -2.50
N PHE A 88 2.80 -12.93 -2.04
CA PHE A 88 4.26 -13.08 -2.13
C PHE A 88 4.76 -13.73 -3.42
N ILE A 89 3.92 -14.42 -4.19
CA ILE A 89 4.38 -15.09 -5.42
C ILE A 89 5.00 -14.12 -6.42
N GLU A 90 4.37 -12.98 -6.66
CA GLU A 90 4.89 -11.98 -7.58
C GLU A 90 6.12 -11.25 -6.99
N ALA A 91 6.15 -11.04 -5.70
CA ALA A 91 7.30 -10.48 -5.01
C ALA A 91 8.54 -11.39 -5.16
N ILE A 92 8.37 -12.71 -5.01
CA ILE A 92 9.43 -13.71 -5.19
C ILE A 92 9.88 -13.74 -6.65
N LYS A 93 8.95 -13.85 -7.61
CA LYS A 93 9.26 -13.89 -9.04
C LYS A 93 10.05 -12.68 -9.53
N ARG A 94 9.79 -11.51 -8.94
CA ARG A 94 10.43 -10.24 -9.33
C ARG A 94 11.60 -9.85 -8.44
N SER A 95 12.03 -10.74 -7.55
CA SER A 95 13.11 -10.49 -6.60
C SER A 95 12.90 -9.22 -5.78
N SER A 96 11.65 -8.96 -5.40
CA SER A 96 11.30 -7.83 -4.52
C SER A 96 11.85 -8.08 -3.11
N ASN A 97 12.38 -7.04 -2.48
CA ASN A 97 12.88 -7.11 -1.12
C ASN A 97 11.84 -6.67 -0.08
N LYS A 98 10.92 -5.80 -0.51
CA LYS A 98 9.91 -5.20 0.35
C LYS A 98 8.62 -5.03 -0.40
N ILE A 99 7.52 -4.99 0.33
CA ILE A 99 6.19 -4.75 -0.24
C ILE A 99 5.41 -3.73 0.59
N ILE A 100 4.51 -3.02 -0.08
CA ILE A 100 3.46 -2.22 0.54
C ILE A 100 2.12 -2.80 0.12
N LEU A 101 1.24 -2.98 1.09
CA LEU A 101 -0.12 -3.43 0.86
C LEU A 101 -1.02 -2.21 0.71
N ILE A 102 -1.92 -2.23 -0.26
CA ILE A 102 -2.87 -1.14 -0.49
C ILE A 102 -4.23 -1.72 -0.80
N HIS A 103 -5.27 -1.23 -0.16
CA HIS A 103 -6.64 -1.50 -0.59
C HIS A 103 -7.54 -0.28 -0.40
N ASN A 104 -8.64 -0.25 -1.13
CA ASN A 104 -9.65 0.79 -1.03
C ASN A 104 -10.89 0.31 -0.30
N HIS A 105 -11.53 1.22 0.40
CA HIS A 105 -12.89 1.03 0.90
C HIS A 105 -13.87 1.83 0.02
N PRO A 106 -14.74 1.18 -0.76
CA PRO A 106 -15.73 1.87 -1.59
C PRO A 106 -16.71 2.73 -0.79
N SER A 107 -16.89 2.45 0.49
CA SER A 107 -17.68 3.27 1.41
C SER A 107 -17.07 4.66 1.66
N GLY A 108 -15.80 4.86 1.34
CA GLY A 108 -15.04 6.08 1.65
C GLY A 108 -14.43 6.11 3.05
N SER A 109 -14.79 5.18 3.94
CA SER A 109 -14.18 5.07 5.28
C SER A 109 -12.73 4.60 5.18
N ILE A 110 -11.86 5.17 6.00
CA ILE A 110 -10.46 4.74 6.12
C ILE A 110 -10.22 3.89 7.37
N GLU A 111 -11.24 3.67 8.18
CA GLU A 111 -11.10 2.90 9.42
C GLU A 111 -10.86 1.43 9.12
N PRO A 112 -9.76 0.84 9.65
CA PRO A 112 -9.46 -0.58 9.44
C PRO A 112 -10.50 -1.48 10.10
N SER A 113 -11.01 -2.43 9.33
CA SER A 113 -11.85 -3.50 9.86
C SER A 113 -11.02 -4.49 10.70
N VAL A 114 -11.70 -5.39 11.40
CA VAL A 114 -11.04 -6.48 12.14
C VAL A 114 -10.30 -7.40 11.16
N GLU A 115 -10.90 -7.64 10.01
CA GLU A 115 -10.34 -8.43 8.91
C GLU A 115 -9.06 -7.79 8.37
N ASP A 116 -9.04 -6.47 8.16
CA ASP A 116 -7.85 -5.74 7.72
C ASP A 116 -6.70 -5.89 8.72
N LYS A 117 -7.00 -5.76 10.00
CA LYS A 117 -6.02 -5.94 11.07
C LYS A 117 -5.45 -7.36 11.11
N ASN A 118 -6.31 -8.36 10.92
CA ASN A 118 -5.91 -9.76 10.95
C ASN A 118 -5.05 -10.13 9.74
N ILE A 119 -5.46 -9.72 8.51
CA ILE A 119 -4.68 -9.99 7.31
C ILE A 119 -3.34 -9.26 7.32
N THR A 120 -3.30 -8.03 7.82
CA THR A 120 -2.06 -7.27 7.97
C THR A 120 -1.06 -8.01 8.87
N LYS A 121 -1.48 -8.42 10.06
CA LYS A 121 -0.63 -9.20 10.99
C LYS A 121 -0.13 -10.49 10.35
N ARG A 122 -1.02 -11.22 9.68
CA ARG A 122 -0.68 -12.46 9.01
C ARG A 122 0.36 -12.28 7.91
N LEU A 123 0.21 -11.24 7.08
CA LEU A 123 1.14 -10.94 5.99
C LEU A 123 2.49 -10.47 6.50
N ILE A 124 2.53 -9.67 7.56
CA ILE A 124 3.78 -9.26 8.23
C ILE A 124 4.54 -10.51 8.70
N SER A 125 3.88 -11.41 9.44
CA SER A 125 4.51 -12.65 9.92
C SER A 125 5.01 -13.55 8.78
N CYS A 126 4.25 -13.65 7.68
CA CYS A 126 4.68 -14.38 6.50
C CYS A 126 5.90 -13.72 5.84
N GLY A 127 5.90 -12.41 5.72
CA GLY A 127 7.01 -11.63 5.16
C GLY A 127 8.30 -11.81 5.94
N GLU A 128 8.22 -11.82 7.27
CA GLU A 128 9.37 -12.10 8.15
C GLU A 128 9.98 -13.47 7.89
N ILE A 129 9.15 -14.50 7.70
CA ILE A 129 9.61 -15.86 7.41
C ILE A 129 10.24 -15.95 6.01
N ILE A 130 9.64 -15.31 5.01
CA ILE A 130 10.09 -15.36 3.61
C ILE A 130 11.30 -14.45 3.38
N GLY A 131 11.50 -13.44 4.21
CA GLY A 131 12.54 -12.44 4.04
C GLY A 131 12.15 -11.30 3.09
N ILE A 132 10.85 -11.05 2.95
CA ILE A 132 10.29 -9.91 2.20
C ILE A 132 9.51 -9.05 3.18
N GLU A 133 10.04 -7.89 3.53
CA GLU A 133 9.46 -7.01 4.52
C GLU A 133 8.14 -6.39 4.03
N VAL A 134 7.09 -6.48 4.83
CA VAL A 134 5.87 -5.67 4.66
C VAL A 134 6.09 -4.33 5.34
N ILE A 135 6.36 -3.29 4.53
CA ILE A 135 6.70 -1.96 5.04
C ILE A 135 5.48 -1.28 5.66
N ASP A 136 4.33 -1.38 4.98
CA ASP A 136 3.11 -0.72 5.40
C ASP A 136 1.88 -1.41 4.80
N HIS A 137 0.73 -1.10 5.36
CA HIS A 137 -0.57 -1.39 4.77
C HIS A 137 -1.39 -0.09 4.77
N ILE A 138 -1.84 0.31 3.60
CA ILE A 138 -2.53 1.57 3.37
C ILE A 138 -3.96 1.31 2.95
N ILE A 139 -4.90 1.89 3.67
CA ILE A 139 -6.33 1.88 3.30
C ILE A 139 -6.65 3.22 2.67
N ILE A 140 -7.26 3.20 1.49
CA ILE A 140 -7.66 4.39 0.75
C ILE A 140 -9.18 4.56 0.84
N GLY A 141 -9.60 5.72 1.31
CA GLY A 141 -10.98 6.14 1.33
C GLY A 141 -11.25 7.32 0.41
N ASP A 142 -12.28 8.10 0.72
CA ASP A 142 -12.65 9.29 -0.05
C ASP A 142 -11.74 10.48 0.29
N GLY A 143 -10.69 10.63 -0.51
CA GLY A 143 -9.72 11.72 -0.37
C GLY A 143 -8.78 11.61 0.84
N MET A 144 -8.86 10.51 1.60
CA MET A 144 -8.06 10.24 2.78
C MET A 144 -7.42 8.86 2.71
N TYR A 145 -6.45 8.62 3.57
CA TYR A 145 -5.84 7.31 3.73
C TYR A 145 -5.55 7.01 5.21
N PHE A 146 -5.44 5.74 5.52
CA PHE A 146 -4.95 5.23 6.80
C PHE A 146 -3.71 4.39 6.56
N SER A 147 -2.65 4.60 7.34
CA SER A 147 -1.43 3.80 7.33
C SER A 147 -1.31 3.02 8.64
N PHE A 148 -1.13 1.72 8.56
CA PHE A 148 -0.91 0.89 9.75
C PHE A 148 0.42 1.17 10.44
N LYS A 149 1.39 1.70 9.72
CA LYS A 149 2.69 2.05 10.27
C LYS A 149 2.68 3.38 11.01
N GLU A 150 1.83 4.31 10.60
CA GLU A 150 1.74 5.64 11.21
C GLU A 150 0.83 5.68 12.44
N ASN A 151 0.00 4.67 12.65
CA ASN A 151 -0.95 4.52 13.75
C ASN A 151 -0.68 3.23 14.58
#